data_58241322241815200170090b9e785012
#
_entry.id   58241322241815200170090b9e785012
#
_cell.length_a   1.000
_cell.length_b   1.000
_cell.length_c   1.000
_cell.angle_alpha   90.00
_cell.angle_beta   90.00
_cell.angle_gamma   90.00
#
_symmetry.space_group_name_H-M   'P 1'
#
loop_
_entity.id
_entity.type
_entity.pdbx_description
1 polymer ?
#
loop_
_entity_poly.entity_id
_entity_poly.type
_entity_poly.pdbx_seq_one_letter_code
_entity_poly.pdbx_strand_id
1 'polypeptide(L)'
;MADIQVQEKSKGGKKKPKKGDARVDMTPMVDLMSLLITFFMLTAAFSKPKVMDILLPEKIKKDEFVEPPKIAESRTLNIILGPEDRVYWYPGKADPDVTILQETDFSATGIRQVLLERNRALFRKIDEFEKDVISGKIDIKQDSMRSAISQLKKDDDTGPIVLIKAYKTSKYKNFVDIIDEMSIVGIARYTFTDIDWVEEKLVVDALNRAGVTTTPSESAQ
;
A
#
# COMPACT_ATOMS: atom_id res chain seq x y z
N MET A 1 19.16 40.89 20.88
CA MET A 1 20.56 41.13 21.27
C MET A 1 20.63 41.00 22.77
N ALA A 2 21.21 39.92 23.27
CA ALA A 2 21.42 39.73 24.71
C ALA A 2 22.88 39.94 25.01
N ASP A 3 23.18 41.13 25.56
CA ASP A 3 24.50 41.48 26.07
C ASP A 3 24.62 41.01 27.53
N ILE A 4 25.50 40.06 27.78
CA ILE A 4 25.85 39.66 29.15
C ILE A 4 27.10 40.42 29.54
N GLN A 5 26.94 41.45 30.39
CA GLN A 5 28.06 42.17 31.04
C GLN A 5 28.45 41.50 32.35
N VAL A 6 29.67 41.03 32.44
CA VAL A 6 30.27 40.58 33.71
C VAL A 6 31.07 41.72 34.29
N GLN A 7 30.61 42.30 35.41
CA GLN A 7 31.35 43.30 36.21
C GLN A 7 32.28 42.58 37.17
N GLU A 8 33.61 42.78 36.97
CA GLU A 8 34.62 42.49 37.99
C GLU A 8 34.99 43.75 38.80
N LYS A 9 34.83 43.68 40.12
CA LYS A 9 35.29 44.70 41.08
C LYS A 9 36.80 44.65 41.23
N SER A 10 37.50 45.74 40.83
CA SER A 10 38.91 45.89 41.00
C SER A 10 39.24 46.55 42.40
N LYS A 11 40.12 45.91 43.17
CA LYS A 11 40.88 46.55 44.29
C LYS A 11 42.36 46.49 43.96
N GLY A 12 42.92 47.68 43.79
CA GLY A 12 44.29 48.03 44.12
C GLY A 12 45.50 47.49 43.36
N GLY A 13 46.18 48.32 42.57
CA GLY A 13 47.61 48.27 42.40
C GLY A 13 48.17 47.54 41.16
N LYS A 14 48.79 48.34 40.25
CA LYS A 14 49.56 48.04 39.02
C LYS A 14 48.76 47.95 37.74
N LYS A 15 49.01 48.88 36.85
CA LYS A 15 48.49 48.92 35.48
C LYS A 15 48.84 47.64 34.75
N LYS A 16 47.91 46.70 34.76
CA LYS A 16 47.89 45.54 33.83
C LYS A 16 47.26 45.97 32.51
N PRO A 17 47.74 45.47 31.37
CA PRO A 17 47.12 45.77 30.08
C PRO A 17 45.65 45.40 30.16
N LYS A 18 44.74 46.29 29.70
CA LYS A 18 43.32 46.02 29.55
C LYS A 18 43.21 44.81 28.67
N LYS A 19 42.83 43.65 29.26
CA LYS A 19 42.27 42.56 28.49
C LYS A 19 40.95 43.06 27.85
N GLY A 20 40.96 43.22 26.55
CA GLY A 20 39.75 43.55 25.82
C GLY A 20 38.70 42.51 26.18
N ASP A 21 37.52 42.96 26.54
CA ASP A 21 36.35 42.07 26.70
C ASP A 21 36.21 41.25 25.43
N ALA A 22 36.48 39.95 25.53
CA ALA A 22 36.23 39.03 24.46
C ALA A 22 34.69 38.88 24.33
N ARG A 23 34.10 39.77 23.55
CA ARG A 23 32.68 39.62 23.16
C ARG A 23 32.60 38.42 22.23
N VAL A 24 32.06 37.34 22.73
CA VAL A 24 31.76 36.17 21.89
C VAL A 24 30.52 36.52 21.09
N ASP A 25 30.70 36.70 19.79
CA ASP A 25 29.57 36.89 18.86
C ASP A 25 28.83 35.55 18.71
N MET A 26 27.63 35.50 19.27
CA MET A 26 26.78 34.29 19.23
C MET A 26 25.96 34.19 17.93
N THR A 27 26.00 35.19 17.06
CA THR A 27 25.22 35.24 15.81
C THR A 27 25.48 34.04 14.92
N PRO A 28 26.75 33.59 14.68
CA PRO A 28 26.99 32.41 13.85
C PRO A 28 26.44 31.11 14.44
N MET A 29 26.41 30.98 15.77
CA MET A 29 25.83 29.78 16.41
C MET A 29 24.33 29.72 16.25
N VAL A 30 23.63 30.84 16.38
CA VAL A 30 22.17 30.89 16.19
C VAL A 30 21.82 30.63 14.73
N ASP A 31 22.59 31.13 13.78
CA ASP A 31 22.37 30.88 12.36
C ASP A 31 22.56 29.43 12.01
N LEU A 32 23.62 28.78 12.49
CA LEU A 32 23.82 27.33 12.34
C LEU A 32 22.67 26.51 12.93
N MET A 33 22.20 26.88 14.13
CA MET A 33 21.05 26.20 14.74
C MET A 33 19.77 26.38 13.92
N SER A 34 19.53 27.58 13.40
CA SER A 34 18.36 27.87 12.56
C SER A 34 18.40 27.09 11.25
N LEU A 35 19.57 27.05 10.60
CA LEU A 35 19.76 26.24 9.40
C LEU A 35 19.56 24.75 9.67
N LEU A 36 20.05 24.22 10.77
CA LEU A 36 19.88 22.84 11.18
C LEU A 36 18.39 22.52 11.41
N ILE A 37 17.67 23.38 12.14
CA ILE A 37 16.23 23.17 12.40
C ILE A 37 15.43 23.24 11.10
N THR A 38 15.69 24.19 10.22
CA THR A 38 14.99 24.29 8.94
C THR A 38 15.27 23.09 8.03
N PHE A 39 16.51 22.59 8.03
CA PHE A 39 16.88 21.38 7.32
C PHE A 39 16.13 20.15 7.86
N PHE A 40 16.08 19.94 9.18
CA PHE A 40 15.32 18.84 9.77
C PHE A 40 13.81 18.96 9.52
N MET A 41 13.25 20.17 9.60
CA MET A 41 11.85 20.40 9.25
C MET A 41 11.56 20.03 7.80
N LEU A 42 12.46 20.41 6.88
CA LEU A 42 12.33 20.07 5.46
C LEU A 42 12.44 18.56 5.23
N THR A 43 13.45 17.92 5.80
CA THR A 43 13.64 16.46 5.64
C THR A 43 12.49 15.67 6.28
N ALA A 44 11.97 16.08 7.43
CA ALA A 44 10.82 15.45 8.08
C ALA A 44 9.54 15.59 7.23
N ALA A 45 9.37 16.69 6.51
CA ALA A 45 8.24 16.87 5.60
C ALA A 45 8.26 15.87 4.41
N PHE A 46 9.45 15.50 3.93
CA PHE A 46 9.62 14.50 2.86
C PHE A 46 9.61 13.05 3.36
N SER A 47 9.86 12.83 4.66
CA SER A 47 9.92 11.50 5.27
C SER A 47 8.55 10.90 5.61
N LYS A 48 7.44 11.44 5.10
CA LYS A 48 6.13 10.81 5.29
C LYS A 48 6.11 9.49 4.53
N PRO A 49 6.19 8.32 5.21
CA PRO A 49 6.06 7.05 4.53
C PRO A 49 4.66 7.00 3.91
N LYS A 50 4.57 6.66 2.63
CA LYS A 50 3.31 6.25 2.03
C LYS A 50 2.98 4.89 2.63
N VAL A 51 2.20 4.89 3.70
CA VAL A 51 1.68 3.65 4.28
C VAL A 51 0.51 3.22 3.40
N MET A 52 0.59 2.01 2.93
CA MET A 52 -0.50 1.36 2.24
C MET A 52 -1.45 0.83 3.33
N ASP A 53 -2.67 1.33 3.38
CA ASP A 53 -3.70 0.82 4.30
C ASP A 53 -4.20 -0.53 3.76
N ILE A 54 -3.60 -1.62 4.24
CA ILE A 54 -4.08 -2.97 3.96
C ILE A 54 -5.14 -3.28 5.02
N LEU A 55 -6.40 -3.31 4.62
CA LEU A 55 -7.49 -3.76 5.46
C LEU A 55 -7.43 -5.29 5.56
N LEU A 56 -6.65 -5.78 6.52
CA LEU A 56 -6.69 -7.19 6.89
C LEU A 56 -8.00 -7.43 7.66
N PRO A 57 -8.80 -8.42 7.26
CA PRO A 57 -9.95 -8.80 8.05
C PRO A 57 -9.47 -9.29 9.43
N GLU A 58 -10.10 -8.79 10.50
CA GLU A 58 -9.85 -9.31 11.85
C GLU A 58 -10.05 -10.83 11.86
N LYS A 59 -9.08 -11.55 12.44
CA LYS A 59 -9.26 -12.98 12.69
C LYS A 59 -10.46 -13.15 13.63
N ILE A 60 -11.57 -13.61 13.09
CA ILE A 60 -12.75 -13.99 13.86
C ILE A 60 -12.27 -15.04 14.86
N LYS A 61 -12.38 -14.73 16.15
CA LYS A 61 -12.11 -15.72 17.21
C LYS A 61 -13.04 -16.91 16.97
N LYS A 62 -12.50 -18.11 17.02
CA LYS A 62 -13.16 -19.39 16.68
C LYS A 62 -14.45 -19.71 17.46
N ASP A 63 -14.84 -18.84 18.38
CA ASP A 63 -15.94 -19.11 19.33
C ASP A 63 -17.29 -18.43 18.95
N GLU A 64 -17.33 -17.60 17.91
CA GLU A 64 -18.59 -17.11 17.36
C GLU A 64 -18.79 -17.74 15.98
N PHE A 65 -19.74 -18.67 15.90
CA PHE A 65 -20.34 -19.13 14.64
C PHE A 65 -21.16 -17.98 14.02
N VAL A 66 -20.48 -16.95 13.56
CA VAL A 66 -21.07 -16.01 12.62
C VAL A 66 -20.97 -16.68 11.25
N GLU A 67 -22.11 -17.08 10.69
CA GLU A 67 -22.11 -17.52 9.29
C GLU A 67 -21.36 -16.48 8.46
N PRO A 68 -20.29 -16.86 7.74
CA PRO A 68 -19.55 -15.91 6.91
C PRO A 68 -20.56 -15.27 5.95
N PRO A 69 -20.54 -13.94 5.79
CA PRO A 69 -21.44 -13.29 4.86
C PRO A 69 -21.35 -14.02 3.52
N LYS A 70 -22.49 -14.48 3.00
CA LYS A 70 -22.56 -15.14 1.68
C LYS A 70 -22.11 -14.13 0.63
N ILE A 71 -20.79 -14.09 0.41
CA ILE A 71 -20.20 -13.33 -0.69
C ILE A 71 -20.77 -13.98 -1.95
N ALA A 72 -21.44 -13.20 -2.79
CA ALA A 72 -21.93 -13.69 -4.04
C ALA A 72 -20.75 -14.27 -4.84
N GLU A 73 -20.75 -15.58 -5.07
CA GLU A 73 -19.65 -16.31 -5.74
C GLU A 73 -19.31 -15.67 -7.09
N SER A 74 -20.31 -15.08 -7.76
CA SER A 74 -20.13 -14.35 -9.01
C SER A 74 -19.23 -13.11 -8.92
N ARG A 75 -19.05 -12.56 -7.73
CA ARG A 75 -18.24 -11.35 -7.49
C ARG A 75 -16.83 -11.66 -6.99
N THR A 76 -16.60 -12.90 -6.58
CA THR A 76 -15.30 -13.31 -6.06
C THR A 76 -14.34 -13.58 -7.21
N LEU A 77 -13.16 -12.98 -7.14
CA LEU A 77 -12.05 -13.23 -8.03
C LEU A 77 -10.88 -13.77 -7.21
N ASN A 78 -10.48 -14.98 -7.48
CA ASN A 78 -9.32 -15.58 -6.84
C ASN A 78 -8.09 -15.37 -7.73
N ILE A 79 -7.01 -14.89 -7.11
CA ILE A 79 -5.72 -14.67 -7.75
C ILE A 79 -4.68 -15.48 -7.00
N ILE A 80 -3.98 -16.35 -7.69
CA ILE A 80 -2.91 -17.16 -7.11
C ILE A 80 -1.58 -16.71 -7.73
N LEU A 81 -0.67 -16.25 -6.88
CA LEU A 81 0.67 -15.86 -7.28
C LEU A 81 1.53 -17.10 -7.45
N GLY A 82 1.93 -17.39 -8.68
CA GLY A 82 2.73 -18.55 -9.03
C GLY A 82 4.25 -18.28 -9.05
N PRO A 83 5.05 -19.28 -9.42
CA PRO A 83 6.47 -19.13 -9.71
C PRO A 83 6.70 -18.34 -11.01
N GLU A 84 7.93 -17.86 -11.22
CA GLU A 84 8.37 -17.22 -12.47
C GLU A 84 7.54 -16.02 -12.92
N ASP A 85 7.03 -15.24 -11.94
CA ASP A 85 6.21 -14.05 -12.16
C ASP A 85 4.87 -14.35 -12.89
N ARG A 86 4.38 -15.60 -12.83
CA ARG A 86 3.08 -16.01 -13.35
C ARG A 86 1.98 -15.75 -12.37
N VAL A 87 0.83 -15.39 -12.88
CA VAL A 87 -0.39 -15.14 -12.11
C VAL A 87 -1.48 -16.07 -12.63
N TYR A 88 -2.10 -16.80 -11.74
CA TYR A 88 -3.27 -17.62 -12.06
C TYR A 88 -4.50 -16.98 -11.47
N TRP A 89 -5.61 -17.01 -12.18
CA TRP A 89 -6.85 -16.47 -11.68
C TRP A 89 -8.05 -17.30 -12.11
N TYR A 90 -9.10 -17.26 -11.30
CA TYR A 90 -10.38 -17.86 -11.61
C TYR A 90 -11.50 -17.14 -10.85
N PRO A 91 -12.74 -17.10 -11.40
CA PRO A 91 -13.89 -16.52 -10.71
C PRO A 91 -14.58 -17.56 -9.82
N GLY A 92 -15.18 -17.09 -8.72
CA GLY A 92 -16.04 -17.91 -7.88
C GLY A 92 -15.28 -18.85 -6.95
N LYS A 93 -15.86 -20.02 -6.68
CA LYS A 93 -15.29 -21.05 -5.80
C LYS A 93 -14.46 -22.05 -6.59
N ALA A 94 -13.37 -22.53 -5.98
CA ALA A 94 -12.57 -23.60 -6.57
C ALA A 94 -13.34 -24.93 -6.57
N ASP A 95 -13.44 -25.54 -7.74
CA ASP A 95 -13.96 -26.89 -7.91
C ASP A 95 -12.89 -27.70 -8.67
N PRO A 96 -12.42 -28.83 -8.13
CA PRO A 96 -11.33 -29.60 -8.72
C PRO A 96 -11.65 -30.13 -10.14
N ASP A 97 -12.94 -30.35 -10.45
CA ASP A 97 -13.36 -30.96 -11.69
C ASP A 97 -13.76 -29.96 -12.77
N VAL A 98 -14.09 -28.72 -12.38
CA VAL A 98 -14.68 -27.72 -13.28
C VAL A 98 -13.81 -26.48 -13.42
N THR A 99 -13.04 -26.10 -12.38
CA THR A 99 -12.28 -24.87 -12.39
C THR A 99 -11.03 -24.96 -13.25
N ILE A 100 -10.99 -24.15 -14.30
CA ILE A 100 -9.81 -23.99 -15.15
C ILE A 100 -9.09 -22.72 -14.72
N LEU A 101 -7.84 -22.85 -14.25
CA LEU A 101 -6.99 -21.70 -13.96
C LEU A 101 -6.62 -21.00 -15.27
N GLN A 102 -6.85 -19.71 -15.32
CA GLN A 102 -6.39 -18.85 -16.40
C GLN A 102 -5.03 -18.28 -16.01
N GLU A 103 -4.05 -18.49 -16.88
CA GLU A 103 -2.70 -17.98 -16.69
C GLU A 103 -2.60 -16.57 -17.28
N THR A 104 -1.91 -15.70 -16.57
CA THR A 104 -1.64 -14.33 -16.98
C THR A 104 -0.34 -13.84 -16.33
N ASP A 105 0.07 -12.62 -16.65
CA ASP A 105 1.26 -11.96 -16.14
C ASP A 105 0.94 -10.59 -15.52
N PHE A 106 1.96 -9.91 -15.01
CA PHE A 106 1.86 -8.56 -14.47
C PHE A 106 1.96 -7.46 -15.55
N SER A 107 1.81 -7.79 -16.83
CA SER A 107 1.82 -6.80 -17.89
C SER A 107 0.53 -5.95 -17.91
N ALA A 108 0.58 -4.85 -18.64
CA ALA A 108 -0.59 -3.97 -18.81
C ALA A 108 -1.78 -4.68 -19.48
N THR A 109 -1.51 -5.70 -20.30
CA THR A 109 -2.51 -6.54 -20.98
C THR A 109 -2.82 -7.84 -20.22
N GLY A 110 -2.12 -8.10 -19.12
CA GLY A 110 -2.29 -9.27 -18.27
C GLY A 110 -3.37 -9.08 -17.22
N ILE A 111 -3.00 -9.31 -15.95
CA ILE A 111 -3.95 -9.27 -14.83
C ILE A 111 -4.66 -7.90 -14.70
N ARG A 112 -3.98 -6.80 -15.05
CA ARG A 112 -4.58 -5.46 -15.04
C ARG A 112 -5.83 -5.36 -15.89
N GLN A 113 -5.81 -5.92 -17.09
CA GLN A 113 -6.96 -5.88 -17.99
C GLN A 113 -8.14 -6.65 -17.40
N VAL A 114 -7.90 -7.83 -16.82
CA VAL A 114 -8.93 -8.63 -16.15
C VAL A 114 -9.57 -7.87 -15.00
N LEU A 115 -8.75 -7.20 -14.17
CA LEU A 115 -9.21 -6.40 -13.05
C LEU A 115 -10.02 -5.18 -13.50
N LEU A 116 -9.57 -4.48 -14.54
CA LEU A 116 -10.27 -3.33 -15.13
C LEU A 116 -11.64 -3.73 -15.68
N GLU A 117 -11.71 -4.86 -16.39
CA GLU A 117 -12.97 -5.35 -16.93
C GLU A 117 -13.96 -5.67 -15.83
N ARG A 118 -13.50 -6.35 -14.77
CA ARG A 118 -14.32 -6.69 -13.60
C ARG A 118 -14.75 -5.46 -12.78
N ASN A 119 -13.93 -4.43 -12.74
CA ASN A 119 -14.19 -3.19 -11.99
C ASN A 119 -14.83 -2.09 -12.85
N ARG A 120 -15.23 -2.41 -14.07
CA ARG A 120 -15.75 -1.43 -15.05
C ARG A 120 -16.97 -0.64 -14.56
N ALA A 121 -17.81 -1.27 -13.72
CA ALA A 121 -18.99 -0.60 -13.16
C ALA A 121 -18.60 0.54 -12.22
N LEU A 122 -17.63 0.33 -11.35
CA LEU A 122 -17.11 1.35 -10.45
C LEU A 122 -16.41 2.48 -11.22
N PHE A 123 -15.63 2.16 -12.25
CA PHE A 123 -14.99 3.17 -13.09
C PHE A 123 -16.00 4.11 -13.75
N ARG A 124 -17.11 3.58 -14.24
CA ARG A 124 -18.18 4.42 -14.80
C ARG A 124 -18.77 5.37 -13.76
N LYS A 125 -19.03 4.88 -12.54
CA LYS A 125 -19.54 5.73 -11.44
C LYS A 125 -18.57 6.84 -11.07
N ILE A 126 -17.27 6.54 -11.02
CA ILE A 126 -16.23 7.53 -10.72
C ILE A 126 -16.14 8.56 -11.85
N ASP A 127 -16.14 8.14 -13.11
CA ASP A 127 -16.07 9.02 -14.28
C ASP A 127 -17.30 9.94 -14.37
N GLU A 128 -18.50 9.43 -14.05
CA GLU A 128 -19.72 10.24 -13.95
C GLU A 128 -19.61 11.27 -12.83
N PHE A 129 -19.13 10.85 -11.66
CA PHE A 129 -18.91 11.76 -10.53
C PHE A 129 -17.89 12.85 -10.85
N GLU A 130 -16.76 12.50 -11.48
CA GLU A 130 -15.75 13.47 -11.91
C GLU A 130 -16.32 14.48 -12.93
N LYS A 131 -17.11 14.02 -13.90
CA LYS A 131 -17.80 14.88 -14.86
C LYS A 131 -18.78 15.83 -14.20
N ASP A 132 -19.52 15.39 -13.20
CA ASP A 132 -20.46 16.21 -12.46
C ASP A 132 -19.75 17.29 -11.61
N VAL A 133 -18.58 16.99 -11.07
CA VAL A 133 -17.72 17.97 -10.39
C VAL A 133 -17.15 18.98 -11.38
N ILE A 134 -16.62 18.53 -12.53
CA ILE A 134 -16.05 19.41 -13.57
C ILE A 134 -17.12 20.31 -14.19
N SER A 135 -18.34 19.79 -14.37
CA SER A 135 -19.46 20.56 -14.92
C SER A 135 -20.07 21.57 -13.93
N GLY A 136 -19.56 21.61 -12.70
CA GLY A 136 -20.04 22.54 -11.65
C GLY A 136 -21.38 22.16 -11.03
N LYS A 137 -21.90 20.96 -11.30
CA LYS A 137 -23.12 20.47 -10.63
C LYS A 137 -22.91 20.16 -9.16
N ILE A 138 -21.68 19.78 -8.82
CA ILE A 138 -21.25 19.45 -7.47
C ILE A 138 -20.06 20.34 -7.12
N ASP A 139 -20.28 21.28 -6.18
CA ASP A 139 -19.21 22.20 -5.72
C ASP A 139 -18.41 21.51 -4.59
N ILE A 140 -17.31 20.87 -4.95
CA ILE A 140 -16.42 20.21 -4.02
C ILE A 140 -14.99 20.70 -4.22
N LYS A 141 -14.32 21.06 -3.10
CA LYS A 141 -12.89 21.39 -3.11
C LYS A 141 -12.07 20.15 -3.50
N GLN A 142 -10.94 20.39 -4.19
CA GLN A 142 -10.08 19.34 -4.73
C GLN A 142 -9.60 18.32 -3.68
N ASP A 143 -9.39 18.75 -2.43
CA ASP A 143 -9.02 17.85 -1.33
C ASP A 143 -10.18 16.94 -0.91
N SER A 144 -11.42 17.46 -0.96
CA SER A 144 -12.65 16.71 -0.64
C SER A 144 -13.02 15.72 -1.74
N MET A 145 -12.66 15.99 -3.00
CA MET A 145 -12.89 15.10 -4.14
C MET A 145 -12.19 13.75 -3.97
N ARG A 146 -10.91 13.75 -3.55
CA ARG A 146 -10.17 12.51 -3.26
C ARG A 146 -10.83 11.69 -2.16
N SER A 147 -11.29 12.36 -1.11
CA SER A 147 -12.01 11.70 0.00
C SER A 147 -13.33 11.10 -0.47
N ALA A 148 -14.09 11.83 -1.31
CA ALA A 148 -15.35 11.36 -1.88
C ALA A 148 -15.16 10.15 -2.79
N ILE A 149 -14.14 10.16 -3.67
CA ILE A 149 -13.79 9.00 -4.52
C ILE A 149 -13.37 7.80 -3.66
N SER A 150 -12.59 8.03 -2.60
CA SER A 150 -12.21 6.96 -1.67
C SER A 150 -13.43 6.36 -0.97
N GLN A 151 -14.40 7.19 -0.60
CA GLN A 151 -15.66 6.74 -0.01
C GLN A 151 -16.48 5.93 -1.01
N LEU A 152 -16.65 6.42 -2.26
CA LEU A 152 -17.33 5.69 -3.32
C LEU A 152 -16.73 4.31 -3.58
N LYS A 153 -15.39 4.19 -3.51
CA LYS A 153 -14.70 2.90 -3.63
C LYS A 153 -14.99 1.95 -2.45
N LYS A 154 -15.12 2.49 -1.24
CA LYS A 154 -15.43 1.69 -0.04
C LYS A 154 -16.89 1.26 0.01
N ASP A 155 -17.79 2.13 -0.41
CA ASP A 155 -19.25 1.91 -0.37
C ASP A 155 -19.76 1.11 -1.59
N ASP A 156 -18.89 0.85 -2.58
CA ASP A 156 -19.30 0.13 -3.78
C ASP A 156 -19.58 -1.35 -3.51
N ASP A 157 -20.86 -1.72 -3.54
CA ASP A 157 -21.32 -3.10 -3.35
C ASP A 157 -21.32 -3.93 -4.65
N THR A 158 -20.97 -3.34 -5.78
CA THR A 158 -21.01 -4.01 -7.09
C THR A 158 -19.65 -4.50 -7.57
N GLY A 159 -18.55 -3.93 -7.08
CA GLY A 159 -17.19 -4.26 -7.46
C GLY A 159 -16.75 -5.68 -7.04
N PRO A 160 -15.68 -6.18 -7.63
CA PRO A 160 -15.13 -7.48 -7.33
C PRO A 160 -14.54 -7.52 -5.91
N ILE A 161 -14.61 -8.69 -5.30
CA ILE A 161 -13.88 -9.02 -4.07
C ILE A 161 -12.73 -9.93 -4.48
N VAL A 162 -11.51 -9.46 -4.26
CA VAL A 162 -10.30 -10.17 -4.72
C VAL A 162 -9.68 -10.93 -3.55
N LEU A 163 -9.54 -12.24 -3.73
CA LEU A 163 -8.82 -13.11 -2.81
C LEU A 163 -7.44 -13.39 -3.40
N ILE A 164 -6.41 -12.91 -2.74
CA ILE A 164 -5.02 -13.07 -3.18
C ILE A 164 -4.37 -14.18 -2.37
N LYS A 165 -3.80 -15.14 -3.06
CA LYS A 165 -3.18 -16.33 -2.49
C LYS A 165 -1.77 -16.47 -3.03
N ALA A 166 -0.84 -16.88 -2.18
CA ALA A 166 0.55 -17.08 -2.58
C ALA A 166 0.87 -18.58 -2.64
N TYR A 167 1.35 -19.03 -3.80
CA TYR A 167 1.92 -20.37 -3.91
C TYR A 167 3.30 -20.42 -3.26
N LYS A 168 3.72 -21.58 -2.75
CA LYS A 168 4.96 -21.78 -1.97
C LYS A 168 6.24 -21.22 -2.63
N THR A 169 6.29 -21.19 -3.95
CA THR A 169 7.44 -20.72 -4.72
C THR A 169 7.25 -19.33 -5.31
N SER A 170 6.18 -18.61 -4.92
CA SER A 170 5.97 -17.23 -5.36
C SER A 170 6.99 -16.29 -4.72
N LYS A 171 7.41 -15.27 -5.47
CA LYS A 171 8.36 -14.25 -4.98
C LYS A 171 7.62 -13.15 -4.24
N TYR A 172 8.26 -12.56 -3.23
CA TYR A 172 7.73 -11.39 -2.54
C TYR A 172 7.44 -10.21 -3.50
N LYS A 173 8.23 -10.09 -4.56
CA LYS A 173 7.99 -9.10 -5.61
C LYS A 173 6.57 -9.21 -6.18
N ASN A 174 6.10 -10.42 -6.48
CA ASN A 174 4.78 -10.66 -7.05
C ASN A 174 3.65 -10.21 -6.10
N PHE A 175 3.91 -10.32 -4.78
CA PHE A 175 3.02 -9.81 -3.77
C PHE A 175 2.92 -8.28 -3.79
N VAL A 176 4.05 -7.59 -3.94
CA VAL A 176 4.06 -6.12 -4.05
C VAL A 176 3.40 -5.69 -5.37
N ASP A 177 3.75 -6.34 -6.47
CA ASP A 177 3.23 -6.01 -7.80
C ASP A 177 1.69 -6.15 -7.84
N ILE A 178 1.11 -7.21 -7.24
CA ILE A 178 -0.36 -7.36 -7.23
C ILE A 178 -1.06 -6.30 -6.38
N ILE A 179 -0.46 -5.88 -5.26
CA ILE A 179 -1.00 -4.79 -4.44
C ILE A 179 -0.99 -3.47 -5.22
N ASP A 180 0.09 -3.20 -5.95
CA ASP A 180 0.17 -2.03 -6.81
C ASP A 180 -0.91 -2.07 -7.90
N GLU A 181 -1.16 -3.24 -8.50
CA GLU A 181 -2.25 -3.42 -9.46
C GLU A 181 -3.63 -3.15 -8.84
N MET A 182 -3.89 -3.62 -7.61
CA MET A 182 -5.14 -3.30 -6.89
C MET A 182 -5.31 -1.80 -6.70
N SER A 183 -4.22 -1.11 -6.34
CA SER A 183 -4.20 0.34 -6.16
C SER A 183 -4.44 1.09 -7.47
N ILE A 184 -3.79 0.69 -8.56
CA ILE A 184 -3.91 1.28 -9.90
C ILE A 184 -5.35 1.12 -10.41
N VAL A 185 -5.91 -0.09 -10.30
CA VAL A 185 -7.27 -0.41 -10.73
C VAL A 185 -8.33 0.13 -9.75
N GLY A 186 -7.91 0.61 -8.58
CA GLY A 186 -8.81 1.17 -7.58
C GLY A 186 -9.73 0.16 -6.91
N ILE A 187 -9.33 -1.10 -6.82
CA ILE A 187 -10.06 -2.14 -6.09
C ILE A 187 -9.76 -1.97 -4.61
N ALA A 188 -10.79 -1.65 -3.81
CA ALA A 188 -10.66 -1.44 -2.37
C ALA A 188 -10.87 -2.72 -1.57
N ARG A 189 -11.57 -3.71 -2.13
CA ARG A 189 -11.92 -4.95 -1.42
C ARG A 189 -11.05 -6.10 -1.89
N TYR A 190 -9.94 -6.29 -1.23
CA TYR A 190 -9.08 -7.45 -1.42
C TYR A 190 -8.59 -7.97 -0.07
N THR A 191 -8.30 -9.24 0.00
CA THR A 191 -7.77 -9.90 1.19
C THR A 191 -6.75 -10.97 0.80
N PHE A 192 -5.83 -11.23 1.73
CA PHE A 192 -4.86 -12.31 1.59
C PHE A 192 -5.36 -13.52 2.36
N THR A 193 -5.37 -14.65 1.69
CA THR A 193 -5.77 -15.94 2.28
C THR A 193 -4.75 -17.01 1.91
N ASP A 194 -4.71 -18.05 2.71
CA ASP A 194 -3.87 -19.20 2.40
C ASP A 194 -4.46 -19.97 1.21
N ILE A 195 -3.59 -20.62 0.44
CA ILE A 195 -4.00 -21.48 -0.67
C ILE A 195 -4.63 -22.75 -0.12
N ASP A 196 -5.77 -23.17 -0.70
CA ASP A 196 -6.42 -24.41 -0.33
C ASP A 196 -5.78 -25.60 -1.09
N TRP A 197 -5.93 -26.82 -0.55
CA TRP A 197 -5.40 -28.03 -1.18
C TRP A 197 -5.92 -28.27 -2.60
N VAL A 198 -7.18 -27.87 -2.89
CA VAL A 198 -7.76 -27.94 -4.24
C VAL A 198 -7.02 -27.03 -5.20
N GLU A 199 -6.78 -25.80 -4.76
CA GLU A 199 -6.08 -24.78 -5.55
C GLU A 199 -4.61 -25.15 -5.76
N GLU A 200 -3.97 -25.71 -4.73
CA GLU A 200 -2.59 -26.18 -4.83
C GLU A 200 -2.49 -27.27 -5.95
N LYS A 201 -3.43 -28.20 -5.98
CA LYS A 201 -3.50 -29.22 -7.02
C LYS A 201 -3.71 -28.61 -8.41
N LEU A 202 -4.64 -27.67 -8.54
CA LEU A 202 -4.90 -26.97 -9.81
C LEU A 202 -3.66 -26.20 -10.32
N VAL A 203 -2.90 -25.57 -9.42
CA VAL A 203 -1.65 -24.88 -9.77
C VAL A 203 -0.60 -25.88 -10.24
N VAL A 204 -0.42 -27.01 -9.55
CA VAL A 204 0.49 -28.08 -9.97
C VAL A 204 0.13 -28.61 -11.34
N ASP A 205 -1.14 -28.85 -11.62
CA ASP A 205 -1.61 -29.30 -12.91
C ASP A 205 -1.38 -28.25 -14.01
N ALA A 206 -1.55 -26.97 -13.70
CA ALA A 206 -1.26 -25.88 -14.63
C ALA A 206 0.26 -25.79 -14.93
N LEU A 207 1.11 -25.90 -13.91
CA LEU A 207 2.56 -25.91 -14.06
C LEU A 207 3.06 -27.11 -14.89
N ASN A 208 2.49 -28.28 -14.66
CA ASN A 208 2.81 -29.48 -15.43
C ASN A 208 2.45 -29.33 -16.92
N ARG A 209 1.31 -28.70 -17.22
CA ARG A 209 0.91 -28.37 -18.60
C ARG A 209 1.85 -27.38 -19.27
N ALA A 210 2.38 -26.41 -18.46
CA ALA A 210 3.34 -25.43 -18.94
C ALA A 210 4.80 -25.96 -19.05
N GLY A 211 5.05 -27.22 -18.68
CA GLY A 211 6.37 -27.84 -18.75
C GLY A 211 7.36 -27.37 -17.68
N VAL A 212 6.87 -26.69 -16.63
CA VAL A 212 7.68 -26.25 -15.50
C VAL A 212 7.70 -27.38 -14.48
N THR A 213 8.77 -28.15 -14.42
CA THR A 213 8.96 -29.20 -13.41
C THR A 213 9.16 -28.59 -12.04
N THR A 214 8.11 -28.56 -11.23
CA THR A 214 8.26 -28.32 -9.79
C THR A 214 8.75 -29.62 -9.15
N THR A 215 10.02 -29.73 -8.83
CA THR A 215 10.50 -30.74 -7.88
C THR A 215 9.80 -30.48 -6.56
N PRO A 216 9.01 -31.43 -6.03
CA PRO A 216 8.48 -31.29 -4.69
C PRO A 216 9.68 -31.30 -3.72
N SER A 217 9.93 -30.20 -3.05
CA SER A 217 10.81 -30.23 -1.90
C SER A 217 10.10 -31.05 -0.82
N GLU A 218 10.54 -32.28 -0.69
CA GLU A 218 10.25 -33.18 0.41
C GLU A 218 10.40 -32.42 1.72
N SER A 219 9.26 -32.04 2.34
CA SER A 219 9.25 -31.40 3.64
C SER A 219 9.71 -32.41 4.66
N ALA A 220 10.86 -32.10 5.25
CA ALA A 220 11.43 -32.72 6.42
C ALA A 220 10.38 -32.97 7.52
N GLN A 221 10.53 -34.13 8.05
CA GLN A 221 9.98 -34.66 9.30
C GLN A 221 10.07 -33.67 10.47
#